data_5a1e1c74526d85e77561195145b2518e
#
_entry.id   5a1e1c74526d85e77561195145b2518e
#
_cell.length_a   1.000
_cell.length_b   1.000
_cell.length_c   1.000
_cell.angle_alpha   90.00
_cell.angle_beta   90.00
_cell.angle_gamma   90.00
#
_symmetry.space_group_name_H-M   'P 1'
#
loop_
_entity.id
_entity.type
_entity.pdbx_description
1 polymer ?
#
loop_
_entity_poly.entity_id
_entity_poly.type
_entity_poly.pdbx_seq_one_letter_code
_entity_poly.pdbx_strand_id
1 'polypeptide(L)'
;MKKYEGLRVLYLGSHPLFTEGASAIHMMKMCQAMANLGIEVECVLPGRVEKERVFSYYGVRTPFRVTPVALSGGAARRPLHGLLGALYARRKRNDFDFALTTDLVFAWFTTKAFGIPAVYDAHHPPVNRAAKEIIGSFSRSKSLLGMSFNSDGLRKIYSGCGIAGRNPVVAPNGFEREAFEGEHDISSLRERLSLPSERKIVCYCGNTYRGRGLEILVRAAVRMPEVLFLIVGGRERDNALWREMARQEGAANFRVEGFVAQREVSSYLLASDVLVMPYSSGVTIRDGTEAGEFTSPLKLFEYMAAGKPIVATGVPSVLEILRPGENSVVTPPDDEEEFFRALRLVLGDPSLRVRISQAARLDAAEYTWEKKVGRIVDGVGTVGT
;
A
#
# COMPACT_ATOMS: atom_id res chain seq x y z
N MET A 1 2.55 -12.82 27.06
CA MET A 1 1.76 -13.43 25.98
C MET A 1 1.45 -12.37 24.93
N LYS A 2 1.61 -12.69 23.66
CA LYS A 2 1.20 -11.78 22.57
C LYS A 2 -0.34 -11.73 22.52
N LYS A 3 -0.94 -10.59 22.25
CA LYS A 3 -2.41 -10.34 22.28
C LYS A 3 -3.24 -11.37 21.49
N TYR A 4 -2.68 -11.93 20.41
CA TYR A 4 -3.36 -12.85 19.50
C TYR A 4 -2.71 -14.23 19.46
N GLU A 5 -1.95 -14.60 20.48
CA GLU A 5 -1.29 -15.91 20.58
C GLU A 5 -2.32 -17.04 20.58
N GLY A 6 -2.09 -18.06 19.74
CA GLY A 6 -3.00 -19.19 19.54
C GLY A 6 -4.08 -18.99 18.47
N LEU A 7 -4.25 -17.77 17.94
CA LEU A 7 -5.15 -17.53 16.80
C LEU A 7 -4.51 -18.08 15.51
N ARG A 8 -5.29 -18.82 14.72
CA ARG A 8 -4.85 -19.44 13.46
C ARG A 8 -5.63 -18.87 12.28
N VAL A 9 -4.92 -18.33 11.30
CA VAL A 9 -5.52 -17.65 10.15
C VAL A 9 -5.04 -18.27 8.84
N LEU A 10 -5.99 -18.59 7.96
CA LEU A 10 -5.71 -18.97 6.58
C LEU A 10 -5.82 -17.73 5.69
N TYR A 11 -4.70 -17.25 5.14
CA TYR A 11 -4.70 -16.13 4.20
C TYR A 11 -4.68 -16.63 2.76
N LEU A 12 -5.70 -16.29 1.95
CA LEU A 12 -5.64 -16.57 0.52
C LEU A 12 -5.12 -15.38 -0.25
N GLY A 13 -3.98 -15.57 -0.91
CA GLY A 13 -3.41 -14.64 -1.87
C GLY A 13 -3.71 -15.06 -3.31
N SER A 14 -4.35 -14.18 -4.08
CA SER A 14 -4.68 -14.44 -5.50
C SER A 14 -3.79 -13.68 -6.48
N HIS A 15 -2.82 -12.92 -5.99
CA HIS A 15 -1.93 -12.11 -6.82
C HIS A 15 -0.70 -12.89 -7.28
N PRO A 16 -0.25 -12.69 -8.54
CA PRO A 16 0.99 -13.28 -9.03
C PRO A 16 2.18 -12.82 -8.17
N LEU A 17 3.08 -13.76 -7.87
CA LEU A 17 4.33 -13.47 -7.16
C LEU A 17 5.38 -12.84 -8.08
N PHE A 18 6.39 -12.24 -7.48
CA PHE A 18 7.51 -11.57 -8.17
C PHE A 18 7.03 -10.45 -9.11
N THR A 19 5.97 -9.77 -8.70
CA THR A 19 5.46 -8.60 -9.39
C THR A 19 5.71 -7.35 -8.56
N GLU A 20 5.92 -6.24 -9.23
CA GLU A 20 6.10 -4.90 -8.62
C GLU A 20 4.77 -4.31 -8.09
N GLY A 21 3.72 -5.12 -8.05
CA GLY A 21 2.38 -4.70 -7.66
C GLY A 21 2.24 -4.55 -6.15
N ALA A 22 1.65 -3.43 -5.71
CA ALA A 22 1.37 -3.16 -4.30
C ALA A 22 0.57 -4.28 -3.60
N SER A 23 -0.29 -4.99 -4.34
CA SER A 23 -1.11 -6.08 -3.79
C SER A 23 -0.28 -7.29 -3.31
N ALA A 24 0.82 -7.63 -4.01
CA ALA A 24 1.69 -8.71 -3.59
C ALA A 24 2.53 -8.30 -2.36
N ILE A 25 2.99 -7.06 -2.32
CA ILE A 25 3.67 -6.48 -1.14
C ILE A 25 2.71 -6.50 0.06
N HIS A 26 1.48 -5.98 -0.12
CA HIS A 26 0.45 -5.98 0.91
C HIS A 26 0.23 -7.38 1.51
N MET A 27 0.03 -8.39 0.66
CA MET A 27 -0.19 -9.77 1.09
C MET A 27 0.95 -10.29 1.96
N MET A 28 2.21 -10.10 1.54
CA MET A 28 3.38 -10.57 2.29
C MET A 28 3.55 -9.83 3.61
N LYS A 29 3.33 -8.52 3.62
CA LYS A 29 3.44 -7.70 4.84
C LYS A 29 2.29 -7.97 5.81
N MET A 30 1.09 -8.25 5.35
CA MET A 30 -0.03 -8.70 6.19
C MET A 30 0.28 -10.03 6.88
N CYS A 31 0.80 -11.02 6.14
CA CYS A 31 1.16 -12.32 6.72
C CYS A 31 2.32 -12.18 7.72
N GLN A 32 3.34 -11.38 7.41
CA GLN A 32 4.43 -11.08 8.35
C GLN A 32 3.91 -10.41 9.62
N ALA A 33 3.03 -9.40 9.50
CA ALA A 33 2.46 -8.70 10.65
C ALA A 33 1.62 -9.63 11.53
N MET A 34 0.85 -10.54 10.93
CA MET A 34 0.15 -11.59 11.70
C MET A 34 1.13 -12.45 12.49
N ALA A 35 2.22 -12.91 11.86
CA ALA A 35 3.26 -13.68 12.54
C ALA A 35 3.97 -12.88 13.65
N ASN A 36 4.24 -11.59 13.44
CA ASN A 36 4.79 -10.68 14.46
C ASN A 36 3.88 -10.58 15.70
N LEU A 37 2.57 -10.60 15.49
CA LEU A 37 1.56 -10.53 16.54
C LEU A 37 1.31 -11.87 17.25
N GLY A 38 1.96 -12.95 16.79
CA GLY A 38 1.81 -14.29 17.38
C GLY A 38 0.66 -15.10 16.79
N ILE A 39 0.08 -14.64 15.68
CA ILE A 39 -0.94 -15.36 14.92
C ILE A 39 -0.25 -16.44 14.07
N GLU A 40 -0.74 -17.66 14.14
CA GLU A 40 -0.31 -18.73 13.25
C GLU A 40 -0.97 -18.52 11.87
N VAL A 41 -0.20 -18.02 10.90
CA VAL A 41 -0.72 -17.72 9.57
C VAL A 41 -0.21 -18.72 8.53
N GLU A 42 -1.13 -19.25 7.74
CA GLU A 42 -0.84 -20.02 6.53
C GLU A 42 -1.29 -19.22 5.30
N CYS A 43 -0.32 -18.84 4.45
CA CYS A 43 -0.58 -18.12 3.21
C CYS A 43 -0.68 -19.10 2.04
N VAL A 44 -1.87 -19.19 1.44
CA VAL A 44 -2.14 -20.01 0.26
C VAL A 44 -1.92 -19.17 -1.00
N LEU A 45 -1.02 -19.62 -1.87
CA LEU A 45 -0.57 -18.87 -3.06
C LEU A 45 -0.77 -19.67 -4.36
N PRO A 46 -0.98 -18.98 -5.50
CA PRO A 46 -1.04 -19.66 -6.78
C PRO A 46 0.35 -20.11 -7.25
N GLY A 47 0.41 -21.27 -7.89
CA GLY A 47 1.60 -21.77 -8.58
C GLY A 47 2.63 -22.45 -7.68
N ARG A 48 3.83 -22.65 -8.22
CA ARG A 48 4.98 -23.18 -7.48
C ARG A 48 5.66 -22.05 -6.71
N VAL A 49 5.99 -22.31 -5.46
CA VAL A 49 6.54 -21.29 -4.54
C VAL A 49 7.81 -21.81 -3.90
N GLU A 50 8.91 -21.11 -4.13
CA GLU A 50 10.16 -21.26 -3.38
C GLU A 50 10.15 -20.21 -2.26
N LYS A 51 9.92 -20.62 -1.02
CA LYS A 51 9.69 -19.72 0.13
C LYS A 51 10.82 -18.70 0.31
N GLU A 52 12.06 -19.19 0.30
CA GLU A 52 13.27 -18.39 0.56
C GLU A 52 13.38 -17.27 -0.48
N ARG A 53 13.10 -17.58 -1.74
CA ARG A 53 13.10 -16.60 -2.82
C ARG A 53 11.98 -15.57 -2.66
N VAL A 54 10.78 -16.00 -2.26
CA VAL A 54 9.65 -15.09 -2.01
C VAL A 54 9.97 -14.17 -0.84
N PHE A 55 10.42 -14.71 0.27
CA PHE A 55 10.74 -13.92 1.46
C PHE A 55 11.86 -12.92 1.21
N SER A 56 12.92 -13.34 0.51
CA SER A 56 14.00 -12.44 0.10
C SER A 56 13.52 -11.32 -0.81
N TYR A 57 12.68 -11.63 -1.82
CA TYR A 57 12.18 -10.64 -2.77
C TYR A 57 11.32 -9.55 -2.12
N TYR A 58 10.41 -9.94 -1.21
CA TYR A 58 9.52 -9.01 -0.50
C TYR A 58 10.09 -8.48 0.82
N GLY A 59 11.31 -8.83 1.18
CA GLY A 59 11.94 -8.43 2.44
C GLY A 59 11.15 -8.91 3.66
N VAL A 60 10.67 -10.17 3.63
CA VAL A 60 9.98 -10.79 4.77
C VAL A 60 11.01 -11.18 5.83
N ARG A 61 10.89 -10.63 7.03
CA ARG A 61 11.82 -10.87 8.16
C ARG A 61 11.32 -11.95 9.11
N THR A 62 10.02 -11.98 9.36
CA THR A 62 9.38 -13.01 10.19
C THR A 62 8.71 -14.02 9.29
N PRO A 63 9.25 -15.24 9.18
CA PRO A 63 8.72 -16.26 8.28
C PRO A 63 7.35 -16.76 8.76
N PHE A 64 6.54 -17.21 7.80
CA PHE A 64 5.24 -17.81 8.00
C PHE A 64 5.06 -19.03 7.08
N ARG A 65 3.99 -19.79 7.29
CA ARG A 65 3.70 -20.96 6.44
C ARG A 65 3.18 -20.50 5.07
N VAL A 66 3.78 -21.04 4.00
CA VAL A 66 3.36 -20.80 2.62
C VAL A 66 2.98 -22.13 1.99
N THR A 67 1.78 -22.19 1.42
CA THR A 67 1.25 -23.39 0.76
C THR A 67 0.90 -23.07 -0.69
N PRO A 68 1.58 -23.69 -1.67
CA PRO A 68 1.24 -23.53 -3.07
C PRO A 68 -0.02 -24.33 -3.42
N VAL A 69 -0.99 -23.69 -4.05
CA VAL A 69 -2.11 -24.36 -4.71
C VAL A 69 -1.87 -24.29 -6.21
N ALA A 70 -1.69 -25.47 -6.81
CA ALA A 70 -1.15 -25.62 -8.16
C ALA A 70 -2.06 -25.06 -9.25
N LEU A 71 -1.92 -23.77 -9.55
CA LEU A 71 -2.29 -23.19 -10.85
C LEU A 71 -1.32 -22.03 -11.14
N SER A 72 -0.42 -22.22 -12.07
CA SER A 72 0.29 -21.13 -12.72
C SER A 72 -0.57 -20.56 -13.85
N GLY A 73 -0.83 -19.24 -13.89
CA GLY A 73 -1.54 -18.64 -15.01
C GLY A 73 -2.14 -17.27 -14.69
N GLY A 74 -2.33 -16.46 -15.73
CA GLY A 74 -2.74 -15.05 -15.64
C GLY A 74 -4.14 -14.79 -15.06
N ALA A 75 -4.59 -13.55 -15.17
CA ALA A 75 -5.84 -13.03 -14.57
C ALA A 75 -7.11 -13.87 -14.89
N ALA A 76 -7.16 -14.50 -16.06
CA ALA A 76 -8.28 -15.36 -16.47
C ALA A 76 -8.46 -16.61 -15.57
N ARG A 77 -7.45 -17.01 -14.82
CA ARG A 77 -7.51 -18.17 -13.91
C ARG A 77 -7.81 -17.81 -12.46
N ARG A 78 -7.97 -16.54 -12.12
CA ARG A 78 -8.28 -16.10 -10.75
C ARG A 78 -9.54 -16.76 -10.17
N PRO A 79 -10.68 -16.87 -10.88
CA PRO A 79 -11.85 -17.54 -10.33
C PRO A 79 -11.59 -19.01 -9.96
N LEU A 80 -10.84 -19.71 -10.79
CA LEU A 80 -10.47 -21.11 -10.53
C LEU A 80 -9.51 -21.21 -9.33
N HIS A 81 -8.57 -20.29 -9.20
CA HIS A 81 -7.69 -20.23 -8.02
C HIS A 81 -8.49 -19.96 -6.73
N GLY A 82 -9.46 -19.03 -6.76
CA GLY A 82 -10.35 -18.77 -5.65
C GLY A 82 -11.16 -20.01 -5.24
N LEU A 83 -11.68 -20.77 -6.21
CA LEU A 83 -12.38 -22.02 -5.95
C LEU A 83 -11.45 -23.10 -5.34
N LEU A 84 -10.26 -23.30 -5.91
CA LEU A 84 -9.30 -24.28 -5.41
C LEU A 84 -8.81 -23.93 -4.00
N GLY A 85 -8.58 -22.64 -3.73
CA GLY A 85 -8.27 -22.15 -2.39
C GLY A 85 -9.40 -22.42 -1.40
N ALA A 86 -10.66 -22.23 -1.82
CA ALA A 86 -11.81 -22.52 -0.98
C ALA A 86 -12.00 -24.03 -0.70
N LEU A 87 -11.71 -24.88 -1.68
CA LEU A 87 -11.68 -26.35 -1.47
C LEU A 87 -10.56 -26.76 -0.52
N TYR A 88 -9.40 -26.12 -0.65
CA TYR A 88 -8.31 -26.30 0.32
C TYR A 88 -8.73 -25.88 1.72
N ALA A 89 -9.33 -24.70 1.88
CA ALA A 89 -9.84 -24.21 3.16
C ALA A 89 -10.89 -25.18 3.75
N ARG A 90 -11.80 -25.72 2.92
CA ARG A 90 -12.79 -26.72 3.35
C ARG A 90 -12.13 -27.99 3.90
N ARG A 91 -11.10 -28.49 3.24
CA ARG A 91 -10.35 -29.68 3.66
C ARG A 91 -9.61 -29.44 5.00
N LYS A 92 -9.17 -28.20 5.21
CA LYS A 92 -8.36 -27.74 6.36
C LYS A 92 -9.18 -27.02 7.44
N ARG A 93 -10.51 -27.15 7.41
CA ARG A 93 -11.41 -26.33 8.24
C ARG A 93 -11.08 -26.33 9.74
N ASN A 94 -10.55 -27.41 10.28
CA ASN A 94 -10.22 -27.53 11.70
C ASN A 94 -8.82 -27.00 12.05
N ASP A 95 -8.03 -26.61 11.05
CA ASP A 95 -6.64 -26.19 11.23
C ASP A 95 -6.52 -24.67 11.41
N PHE A 96 -7.60 -23.90 11.21
CA PHE A 96 -7.62 -22.45 11.36
C PHE A 96 -8.97 -21.96 11.92
N ASP A 97 -8.97 -20.77 12.50
CA ASP A 97 -10.13 -20.19 13.15
C ASP A 97 -10.98 -19.38 12.15
N PHE A 98 -10.33 -18.65 11.24
CA PHE A 98 -10.99 -18.01 10.11
C PHE A 98 -10.06 -17.85 8.89
N ALA A 99 -10.67 -17.63 7.73
CA ALA A 99 -9.96 -17.25 6.50
C ALA A 99 -9.97 -15.74 6.31
N LEU A 100 -8.85 -15.16 5.82
CA LEU A 100 -8.74 -13.75 5.42
C LEU A 100 -8.38 -13.65 3.95
N THR A 101 -9.06 -12.79 3.20
CA THR A 101 -8.82 -12.65 1.76
C THR A 101 -9.24 -11.31 1.20
N THR A 102 -8.57 -10.90 0.13
CA THR A 102 -9.00 -9.82 -0.78
C THR A 102 -9.71 -10.36 -2.03
N ASP A 103 -9.82 -11.69 -2.19
CA ASP A 103 -10.41 -12.35 -3.37
C ASP A 103 -11.89 -12.62 -3.16
N LEU A 104 -12.72 -12.03 -4.05
CA LEU A 104 -14.17 -12.11 -3.92
C LEU A 104 -14.73 -13.51 -4.23
N VAL A 105 -14.08 -14.28 -5.11
CA VAL A 105 -14.54 -15.64 -5.46
C VAL A 105 -14.27 -16.58 -4.28
N PHE A 106 -13.07 -16.50 -3.70
CA PHE A 106 -12.75 -17.25 -2.49
C PHE A 106 -13.70 -16.87 -1.33
N ALA A 107 -13.92 -15.57 -1.10
CA ALA A 107 -14.83 -15.10 -0.06
C ALA A 107 -16.25 -15.66 -0.24
N TRP A 108 -16.73 -15.71 -1.48
CA TRP A 108 -18.05 -16.26 -1.78
C TRP A 108 -18.12 -17.77 -1.49
N PHE A 109 -17.18 -18.56 -2.02
CA PHE A 109 -17.16 -20.01 -1.80
C PHE A 109 -17.00 -20.38 -0.32
N THR A 110 -16.09 -19.72 0.39
CA THR A 110 -15.86 -19.99 1.81
C THR A 110 -17.09 -19.69 2.65
N THR A 111 -17.70 -18.51 2.46
CA THR A 111 -18.79 -18.05 3.33
C THR A 111 -20.16 -18.58 2.92
N LYS A 112 -20.44 -18.66 1.61
CA LYS A 112 -21.77 -19.07 1.11
C LYS A 112 -21.90 -20.55 0.82
N ALA A 113 -20.89 -21.15 0.15
CA ALA A 113 -20.98 -22.54 -0.26
C ALA A 113 -20.53 -23.50 0.84
N PHE A 114 -19.51 -23.15 1.63
CA PHE A 114 -18.90 -24.06 2.61
C PHE A 114 -19.14 -23.67 4.07
N GLY A 115 -19.73 -22.52 4.35
CA GLY A 115 -20.03 -22.08 5.71
C GLY A 115 -18.78 -21.87 6.57
N ILE A 116 -17.64 -21.56 5.97
CA ILE A 116 -16.36 -21.35 6.66
C ILE A 116 -16.30 -19.90 7.15
N PRO A 117 -15.92 -19.65 8.42
CA PRO A 117 -15.70 -18.31 8.93
C PRO A 117 -14.65 -17.57 8.09
N ALA A 118 -14.98 -16.37 7.61
CA ALA A 118 -14.04 -15.58 6.80
C ALA A 118 -14.21 -14.08 7.02
N VAL A 119 -13.10 -13.36 6.79
CA VAL A 119 -13.03 -11.91 6.71
C VAL A 119 -12.70 -11.50 5.27
N TYR A 120 -13.43 -10.55 4.74
CA TYR A 120 -13.15 -9.97 3.43
C TYR A 120 -12.50 -8.60 3.58
N ASP A 121 -11.25 -8.47 3.12
CA ASP A 121 -10.49 -7.21 3.12
C ASP A 121 -10.65 -6.53 1.75
N ALA A 122 -11.57 -5.56 1.67
CA ALA A 122 -11.90 -4.86 0.45
C ALA A 122 -10.85 -3.80 0.10
N HIS A 123 -10.33 -3.86 -1.14
CA HIS A 123 -9.33 -2.92 -1.65
C HIS A 123 -9.80 -2.13 -2.87
N HIS A 124 -10.88 -2.56 -3.50
CA HIS A 124 -11.45 -1.93 -4.70
C HIS A 124 -12.97 -1.86 -4.58
N PRO A 125 -13.61 -0.85 -5.18
CA PRO A 125 -15.07 -0.84 -5.31
C PRO A 125 -15.53 -2.03 -6.16
N PRO A 126 -16.83 -2.41 -6.08
CA PRO A 126 -17.40 -3.40 -6.98
C PRO A 126 -17.29 -2.90 -8.43
N VAL A 127 -16.44 -3.56 -9.25
CA VAL A 127 -16.09 -3.10 -10.61
C VAL A 127 -17.24 -3.20 -11.62
N ASN A 128 -18.27 -4.01 -11.34
CA ASN A 128 -19.45 -4.18 -12.18
C ASN A 128 -20.62 -4.75 -11.37
N ARG A 129 -21.79 -4.87 -12.03
CA ARG A 129 -23.00 -5.38 -11.41
C ARG A 129 -22.84 -6.79 -10.85
N ALA A 130 -22.17 -7.70 -11.56
CA ALA A 130 -21.96 -9.07 -11.10
C ALA A 130 -21.11 -9.10 -9.82
N ALA A 131 -20.02 -8.33 -9.77
CA ALA A 131 -19.20 -8.20 -8.56
C ALA A 131 -20.03 -7.63 -7.38
N LYS A 132 -20.86 -6.61 -7.64
CA LYS A 132 -21.77 -6.05 -6.63
C LYS A 132 -22.75 -7.11 -6.08
N GLU A 133 -23.36 -7.90 -6.95
CA GLU A 133 -24.28 -8.96 -6.56
C GLU A 133 -23.59 -10.08 -5.77
N ILE A 134 -22.39 -10.51 -6.19
CA ILE A 134 -21.57 -11.51 -5.48
C ILE A 134 -21.25 -11.01 -4.09
N ILE A 135 -20.69 -9.80 -3.97
CA ILE A 135 -20.33 -9.21 -2.67
C ILE A 135 -21.59 -9.05 -1.81
N GLY A 136 -22.66 -8.49 -2.35
CA GLY A 136 -23.93 -8.34 -1.65
C GLY A 136 -24.53 -9.68 -1.18
N SER A 137 -24.26 -10.79 -1.89
CA SER A 137 -24.71 -12.11 -1.47
C SER A 137 -23.94 -12.65 -0.26
N PHE A 138 -22.61 -12.57 -0.28
CA PHE A 138 -21.81 -13.10 0.83
C PHE A 138 -21.74 -12.12 2.03
N SER A 139 -21.93 -10.81 1.82
CA SER A 139 -21.97 -9.83 2.92
C SER A 139 -23.09 -10.12 3.94
N ARG A 140 -24.12 -10.81 3.52
CA ARG A 140 -25.24 -11.28 4.36
C ARG A 140 -25.03 -12.67 4.95
N SER A 141 -23.93 -13.35 4.66
CA SER A 141 -23.66 -14.70 5.20
C SER A 141 -23.35 -14.64 6.68
N LYS A 142 -23.88 -15.62 7.44
CA LYS A 142 -23.54 -15.80 8.87
C LYS A 142 -22.07 -16.15 9.06
N SER A 143 -21.45 -16.77 8.06
CA SER A 143 -20.02 -17.15 8.09
C SER A 143 -19.08 -16.01 7.72
N LEU A 144 -19.59 -14.87 7.21
CA LEU A 144 -18.77 -13.66 7.10
C LEU A 144 -18.64 -13.05 8.50
N LEU A 145 -17.44 -13.04 9.05
CA LEU A 145 -17.16 -12.46 10.36
C LEU A 145 -17.09 -10.94 10.31
N GLY A 146 -16.49 -10.39 9.24
CA GLY A 146 -16.35 -8.96 9.04
C GLY A 146 -15.90 -8.59 7.64
N MET A 147 -16.05 -7.29 7.34
CA MET A 147 -15.47 -6.66 6.16
C MET A 147 -14.53 -5.53 6.58
N SER A 148 -13.28 -5.59 6.14
CA SER A 148 -12.35 -4.48 6.30
C SER A 148 -12.24 -3.68 5.01
N PHE A 149 -12.00 -2.39 5.16
CA PHE A 149 -11.85 -1.43 4.06
C PHE A 149 -10.54 -0.68 4.25
N ASN A 150 -9.76 -0.55 3.20
CA ASN A 150 -8.47 0.14 3.28
C ASN A 150 -8.59 1.68 3.38
N SER A 151 -9.80 2.24 3.25
CA SER A 151 -10.10 3.66 3.42
C SER A 151 -11.57 3.87 3.81
N ASP A 152 -11.89 5.01 4.41
CA ASP A 152 -13.28 5.38 4.69
C ASP A 152 -14.06 5.67 3.41
N GLY A 153 -13.41 6.26 2.40
CA GLY A 153 -13.99 6.45 1.06
C GLY A 153 -14.47 5.13 0.45
N LEU A 154 -13.65 4.08 0.52
CA LEU A 154 -14.06 2.76 0.05
C LEU A 154 -15.27 2.21 0.83
N ARG A 155 -15.27 2.34 2.15
CA ARG A 155 -16.41 1.95 3.00
C ARG A 155 -17.69 2.70 2.58
N LYS A 156 -17.61 4.01 2.34
CA LYS A 156 -18.72 4.83 1.87
C LYS A 156 -19.24 4.38 0.50
N ILE A 157 -18.35 4.06 -0.45
CA ILE A 157 -18.72 3.53 -1.77
C ILE A 157 -19.52 2.22 -1.62
N TYR A 158 -19.06 1.30 -0.78
CA TYR A 158 -19.77 0.04 -0.51
C TYR A 158 -21.15 0.29 0.10
N SER A 159 -21.25 1.19 1.08
CA SER A 159 -22.51 1.59 1.69
C SER A 159 -23.46 2.21 0.67
N GLY A 160 -22.98 3.07 -0.22
CA GLY A 160 -23.74 3.64 -1.35
C GLY A 160 -24.21 2.59 -2.36
N CYS A 161 -23.52 1.46 -2.44
CA CYS A 161 -23.95 0.30 -3.21
C CYS A 161 -25.00 -0.56 -2.48
N GLY A 162 -25.41 -0.23 -1.26
CA GLY A 162 -26.30 -1.05 -0.43
C GLY A 162 -25.61 -2.26 0.22
N ILE A 163 -24.28 -2.22 0.33
CA ILE A 163 -23.45 -3.27 0.96
C ILE A 163 -22.89 -2.71 2.27
N ALA A 164 -23.63 -2.85 3.34
CA ALA A 164 -23.16 -2.37 4.66
C ALA A 164 -22.02 -3.24 5.22
N GLY A 165 -21.97 -4.52 4.83
CA GLY A 165 -21.05 -5.50 5.40
C GLY A 165 -21.41 -5.88 6.84
N ARG A 166 -20.81 -6.98 7.33
CA ARG A 166 -20.86 -7.35 8.73
C ARG A 166 -19.62 -6.80 9.44
N ASN A 167 -19.77 -6.24 10.64
CA ASN A 167 -18.67 -5.68 11.42
C ASN A 167 -17.70 -4.85 10.54
N PRO A 168 -18.16 -3.77 9.90
CA PRO A 168 -17.34 -2.99 8.96
C PRO A 168 -16.23 -2.26 9.72
N VAL A 169 -14.98 -2.43 9.28
CA VAL A 169 -13.80 -1.83 9.89
C VAL A 169 -13.01 -1.06 8.84
N VAL A 170 -12.62 0.18 9.13
CA VAL A 170 -11.63 0.90 8.31
C VAL A 170 -10.24 0.55 8.83
N ALA A 171 -9.46 -0.13 8.00
CA ALA A 171 -8.11 -0.57 8.30
C ALA A 171 -7.15 -0.14 7.17
N PRO A 172 -6.65 1.11 7.20
CA PRO A 172 -5.72 1.62 6.21
C PRO A 172 -4.49 0.73 6.08
N ASN A 173 -3.82 0.81 4.94
CA ASN A 173 -2.54 0.14 4.77
C ASN A 173 -1.50 0.67 5.77
N GLY A 174 -0.38 0.00 5.86
CA GLY A 174 0.66 0.33 6.81
C GLY A 174 2.04 0.32 6.19
N PHE A 175 3.04 0.60 7.02
CA PHE A 175 4.45 0.49 6.72
C PHE A 175 5.13 -0.50 7.68
N GLU A 176 6.34 -0.91 7.34
CA GLU A 176 7.19 -1.75 8.16
C GLU A 176 8.02 -0.87 9.10
N ARG A 177 7.72 -0.91 10.40
CA ARG A 177 8.31 -0.03 11.41
C ARG A 177 9.83 -0.13 11.44
N GLU A 178 10.36 -1.35 11.43
CA GLU A 178 11.79 -1.64 11.54
C GLU A 178 12.61 -1.08 10.37
N ALA A 179 11.97 -0.73 9.25
CA ALA A 179 12.63 -0.11 8.11
C ALA A 179 12.98 1.36 8.34
N PHE A 180 12.40 1.99 9.37
CA PHE A 180 12.54 3.42 9.68
C PHE A 180 12.99 3.68 11.13
N GLU A 181 13.21 2.63 11.92
CA GLU A 181 13.72 2.74 13.29
C GLU A 181 15.26 2.84 13.33
N GLY A 182 15.75 3.47 14.38
CA GLY A 182 17.20 3.67 14.63
C GLY A 182 17.72 5.00 14.10
N GLU A 183 18.99 5.22 14.34
CA GLU A 183 19.73 6.38 13.81
C GLU A 183 20.22 6.04 12.40
N HIS A 184 20.03 6.96 11.47
CA HIS A 184 20.46 6.81 10.09
C HIS A 184 21.44 7.93 9.74
N ASP A 185 22.66 7.56 9.39
CA ASP A 185 23.62 8.51 8.84
C ASP A 185 23.23 8.84 7.39
N ILE A 186 22.64 10.03 7.22
CA ILE A 186 22.16 10.51 5.93
C ILE A 186 23.30 10.69 4.93
N SER A 187 24.48 11.06 5.39
CA SER A 187 25.66 11.24 4.53
C SER A 187 26.09 9.90 3.93
N SER A 188 26.25 8.87 4.75
CA SER A 188 26.54 7.51 4.29
C SER A 188 25.45 6.93 3.39
N LEU A 189 24.16 7.22 3.67
CA LEU A 189 23.07 6.82 2.79
C LEU A 189 23.18 7.48 1.41
N ARG A 190 23.46 8.78 1.35
CA ARG A 190 23.62 9.51 0.09
C ARG A 190 24.82 9.00 -0.70
N GLU A 191 25.97 8.78 -0.05
CA GLU A 191 27.16 8.21 -0.68
C GLU A 191 26.85 6.83 -1.29
N ARG A 192 26.28 5.92 -0.51
CA ARG A 192 25.90 4.56 -0.95
C ARG A 192 24.93 4.56 -2.14
N LEU A 193 24.02 5.52 -2.16
CA LEU A 193 23.02 5.68 -3.23
C LEU A 193 23.51 6.57 -4.39
N SER A 194 24.79 7.01 -4.36
CA SER A 194 25.34 7.95 -5.34
C SER A 194 24.47 9.20 -5.52
N LEU A 195 23.98 9.74 -4.41
CA LEU A 195 23.19 10.98 -4.33
C LEU A 195 24.09 12.15 -3.92
N PRO A 196 23.82 13.37 -4.38
CA PRO A 196 24.61 14.54 -4.03
C PRO A 196 24.51 14.87 -2.52
N SER A 197 25.64 15.18 -1.89
CA SER A 197 25.72 15.58 -0.47
C SER A 197 25.09 16.96 -0.23
N GLU A 198 25.38 17.93 -1.11
CA GLU A 198 25.08 19.34 -0.88
C GLU A 198 23.74 19.81 -1.47
N ARG A 199 23.18 19.05 -2.42
CA ARG A 199 21.92 19.44 -3.06
C ARG A 199 20.71 18.99 -2.25
N LYS A 200 19.67 19.81 -2.22
CA LYS A 200 18.37 19.39 -1.74
C LYS A 200 17.75 18.33 -2.67
N ILE A 201 17.12 17.32 -2.09
CA ILE A 201 16.53 16.21 -2.81
C ILE A 201 15.03 16.16 -2.55
N VAL A 202 14.25 16.37 -3.61
CA VAL A 202 12.79 16.16 -3.63
C VAL A 202 12.54 14.78 -4.23
N CYS A 203 11.94 13.87 -3.47
CA CYS A 203 11.79 12.47 -3.88
C CYS A 203 10.33 12.06 -4.03
N TYR A 204 10.03 11.42 -5.15
CA TYR A 204 8.84 10.63 -5.37
C TYR A 204 9.21 9.15 -5.39
N CYS A 205 8.49 8.32 -4.61
CA CYS A 205 8.68 6.88 -4.62
C CYS A 205 7.38 6.15 -4.97
N GLY A 206 7.42 5.25 -5.95
CA GLY A 206 6.28 4.39 -6.31
C GLY A 206 6.09 4.16 -7.80
N ASN A 207 4.87 3.77 -8.19
CA ASN A 207 4.53 3.58 -9.60
C ASN A 207 4.60 4.89 -10.39
N THR A 208 5.09 4.82 -11.63
CA THR A 208 5.35 5.97 -12.49
C THR A 208 4.48 6.02 -13.76
N TYR A 209 3.43 5.19 -13.85
CA TYR A 209 2.50 5.30 -14.97
C TYR A 209 1.71 6.62 -14.92
N ARG A 210 1.15 7.03 -16.05
CA ARG A 210 0.41 8.30 -16.20
C ARG A 210 -0.68 8.47 -15.12
N GLY A 211 -1.00 9.72 -14.77
CA GLY A 211 -1.96 10.06 -13.72
C GLY A 211 -1.36 10.11 -12.31
N ARG A 212 -0.04 9.93 -12.17
CA ARG A 212 0.67 10.09 -10.89
C ARG A 212 1.22 11.50 -10.67
N GLY A 213 0.99 12.42 -11.62
CA GLY A 213 1.40 13.82 -11.52
C GLY A 213 2.91 14.04 -11.69
N LEU A 214 3.64 13.10 -12.31
CA LEU A 214 5.09 13.25 -12.51
C LEU A 214 5.44 14.37 -13.50
N GLU A 215 4.50 14.78 -14.34
CA GLU A 215 4.58 15.95 -15.22
C GLU A 215 4.94 17.21 -14.43
N ILE A 216 4.28 17.41 -13.29
CA ILE A 216 4.52 18.55 -12.40
C ILE A 216 5.96 18.53 -11.87
N LEU A 217 6.50 17.33 -11.56
CA LEU A 217 7.87 17.20 -11.06
C LEU A 217 8.92 17.47 -12.12
N VAL A 218 8.68 17.13 -13.40
CA VAL A 218 9.57 17.51 -14.52
C VAL A 218 9.61 19.03 -14.66
N ARG A 219 8.44 19.69 -14.68
CA ARG A 219 8.36 21.16 -14.78
C ARG A 219 8.93 21.86 -13.53
N ALA A 220 8.75 21.27 -12.35
CA ALA A 220 9.40 21.76 -11.13
C ALA A 220 10.92 21.69 -11.22
N ALA A 221 11.47 20.62 -11.81
CA ALA A 221 12.91 20.47 -12.00
C ALA A 221 13.49 21.57 -12.89
N VAL A 222 12.81 21.94 -13.96
CA VAL A 222 13.21 23.07 -14.82
C VAL A 222 13.25 24.40 -14.03
N ARG A 223 12.28 24.62 -13.15
CA ARG A 223 12.13 25.87 -12.37
C ARG A 223 13.03 25.95 -11.13
N MET A 224 13.59 24.82 -10.69
CA MET A 224 14.45 24.70 -9.50
C MET A 224 15.71 23.88 -9.83
N PRO A 225 16.62 24.42 -10.68
CA PRO A 225 17.79 23.67 -11.16
C PRO A 225 18.79 23.31 -10.03
N GLU A 226 18.75 24.00 -8.90
CA GLU A 226 19.56 23.72 -7.70
C GLU A 226 19.07 22.49 -6.90
N VAL A 227 17.84 22.01 -7.11
CA VAL A 227 17.24 20.88 -6.43
C VAL A 227 17.36 19.63 -7.28
N LEU A 228 17.67 18.47 -6.70
CA LEU A 228 17.56 17.17 -7.38
C LEU A 228 16.12 16.64 -7.23
N PHE A 229 15.46 16.37 -8.36
CA PHE A 229 14.19 15.65 -8.38
C PHE A 229 14.46 14.17 -8.64
N LEU A 230 14.22 13.34 -7.63
CA LEU A 230 14.54 11.92 -7.60
C LEU A 230 13.26 11.08 -7.69
N ILE A 231 13.18 10.25 -8.71
CA ILE A 231 12.05 9.35 -8.95
C ILE A 231 12.49 7.92 -8.71
N VAL A 232 11.92 7.27 -7.70
CA VAL A 232 12.27 5.91 -7.30
C VAL A 232 11.10 4.96 -7.57
N GLY A 233 11.33 3.89 -8.29
CA GLY A 233 10.32 2.89 -8.65
C GLY A 233 9.85 3.00 -10.10
N GLY A 234 8.68 2.40 -10.35
CA GLY A 234 8.11 2.31 -11.70
C GLY A 234 8.74 1.25 -12.58
N ARG A 235 8.07 0.96 -13.67
CA ARG A 235 8.58 0.04 -14.71
C ARG A 235 9.38 0.80 -15.73
N GLU A 236 10.37 0.15 -16.31
CA GLU A 236 11.23 0.79 -17.31
C GLU A 236 10.44 1.43 -18.46
N ARG A 237 9.39 0.75 -18.94
CA ARG A 237 8.48 1.29 -19.95
C ARG A 237 7.86 2.63 -19.56
N ASP A 238 7.42 2.74 -18.31
CA ASP A 238 6.76 3.96 -17.81
C ASP A 238 7.83 5.04 -17.51
N ASN A 239 8.99 4.63 -17.02
CA ASN A 239 10.12 5.51 -16.69
C ASN A 239 10.78 6.14 -17.91
N ALA A 240 10.83 5.43 -19.04
CA ALA A 240 11.35 5.94 -20.30
C ALA A 240 10.61 7.21 -20.76
N LEU A 241 9.28 7.28 -20.54
CA LEU A 241 8.47 8.46 -20.84
C LEU A 241 8.96 9.68 -20.05
N TRP A 242 9.22 9.52 -18.77
CA TRP A 242 9.60 10.63 -17.89
C TRP A 242 11.04 11.10 -18.13
N ARG A 243 11.96 10.18 -18.44
CA ARG A 243 13.32 10.56 -18.88
C ARG A 243 13.29 11.35 -20.19
N GLU A 244 12.46 10.92 -21.14
CA GLU A 244 12.33 11.64 -22.42
C GLU A 244 11.69 13.01 -22.25
N MET A 245 10.62 13.13 -21.44
CA MET A 245 10.00 14.41 -21.13
C MET A 245 11.01 15.35 -20.44
N ALA A 246 11.74 14.87 -19.45
CA ALA A 246 12.76 15.64 -18.75
C ALA A 246 13.87 16.14 -19.71
N ARG A 247 14.30 15.29 -20.64
CA ARG A 247 15.27 15.66 -21.67
C ARG A 247 14.73 16.76 -22.61
N GLN A 248 13.48 16.63 -23.05
CA GLN A 248 12.83 17.60 -23.95
C GLN A 248 12.64 18.96 -23.29
N GLU A 249 12.28 18.96 -21.99
CA GLU A 249 12.08 20.20 -21.23
C GLU A 249 13.38 20.76 -20.61
N GLY A 250 14.52 20.07 -20.79
CA GLY A 250 15.81 20.54 -20.28
C GLY A 250 16.00 20.38 -18.78
N ALA A 251 15.26 19.47 -18.12
CA ALA A 251 15.32 19.18 -16.70
C ALA A 251 16.53 18.27 -16.36
N ALA A 252 17.75 18.80 -16.42
CA ALA A 252 18.99 18.05 -16.17
C ALA A 252 19.13 17.53 -14.72
N ASN A 253 18.34 18.05 -13.80
CA ASN A 253 18.27 17.70 -12.38
C ASN A 253 17.11 16.74 -12.05
N PHE A 254 16.51 16.09 -13.06
CA PHE A 254 15.48 15.08 -12.90
C PHE A 254 16.09 13.69 -13.12
N ARG A 255 16.14 12.88 -12.06
CA ARG A 255 16.78 11.56 -12.07
C ARG A 255 15.77 10.46 -11.80
N VAL A 256 15.75 9.42 -12.62
CA VAL A 256 14.87 8.25 -12.50
C VAL A 256 15.70 7.01 -12.21
N GLU A 257 15.61 6.50 -10.99
CA GLU A 257 16.33 5.28 -10.54
C GLU A 257 15.73 4.00 -11.11
N GLY A 258 14.43 3.99 -11.35
CA GLY A 258 13.73 2.77 -11.71
C GLY A 258 13.32 1.93 -10.50
N PHE A 259 13.02 0.66 -10.76
CA PHE A 259 12.61 -0.27 -9.71
C PHE A 259 13.74 -0.57 -8.73
N VAL A 260 13.48 -0.44 -7.45
CA VAL A 260 14.39 -0.81 -6.37
C VAL A 260 13.74 -1.89 -5.50
N ALA A 261 14.56 -2.72 -4.88
CA ALA A 261 14.05 -3.74 -3.94
C ALA A 261 13.33 -3.06 -2.76
N GLN A 262 12.25 -3.65 -2.26
CA GLN A 262 11.43 -3.07 -1.19
C GLN A 262 12.27 -2.70 0.06
N ARG A 263 13.29 -3.48 0.37
CA ARG A 263 14.22 -3.20 1.49
C ARG A 263 15.06 -1.93 1.31
N GLU A 264 15.25 -1.45 0.08
CA GLU A 264 16.04 -0.25 -0.22
C GLU A 264 15.19 1.04 -0.25
N VAL A 265 13.85 0.90 -0.33
CA VAL A 265 12.94 2.05 -0.41
C VAL A 265 13.16 3.03 0.74
N SER A 266 13.25 2.54 1.97
CA SER A 266 13.46 3.38 3.15
C SER A 266 14.74 4.20 3.06
N SER A 267 15.83 3.65 2.49
CA SER A 267 17.09 4.35 2.30
C SER A 267 16.96 5.59 1.41
N TYR A 268 16.21 5.48 0.30
CA TYR A 268 15.96 6.62 -0.58
C TYR A 268 15.08 7.68 0.10
N LEU A 269 14.04 7.26 0.82
CA LEU A 269 13.18 8.17 1.54
C LEU A 269 13.93 8.92 2.64
N LEU A 270 14.75 8.23 3.42
CA LEU A 270 15.57 8.81 4.49
C LEU A 270 16.68 9.74 3.96
N ALA A 271 17.27 9.42 2.79
CA ALA A 271 18.28 10.26 2.15
C ALA A 271 17.74 11.57 1.56
N SER A 272 16.41 11.69 1.42
CA SER A 272 15.74 12.83 0.80
C SER A 272 15.42 13.95 1.79
N ASP A 273 15.25 15.19 1.28
CA ASP A 273 14.87 16.36 2.09
C ASP A 273 13.36 16.60 2.11
N VAL A 274 12.66 16.32 1.01
CA VAL A 274 11.20 16.47 0.87
C VAL A 274 10.64 15.27 0.11
N LEU A 275 9.52 14.74 0.57
CA LEU A 275 8.81 13.65 -0.12
C LEU A 275 7.54 14.21 -0.77
N VAL A 276 7.27 13.77 -2.01
CA VAL A 276 6.18 14.36 -2.79
C VAL A 276 5.18 13.34 -3.30
N MET A 277 3.90 13.73 -3.30
CA MET A 277 2.81 12.93 -3.84
C MET A 277 1.85 13.80 -4.69
N PRO A 278 2.24 14.14 -5.94
CA PRO A 278 1.56 15.14 -6.78
C PRO A 278 0.42 14.52 -7.60
N TYR A 279 -0.47 13.73 -6.99
CA TYR A 279 -1.57 13.08 -7.71
C TYR A 279 -2.47 14.09 -8.43
N SER A 280 -2.83 13.79 -9.68
CA SER A 280 -3.87 14.54 -10.39
C SER A 280 -5.26 14.26 -9.81
N SER A 281 -6.24 15.11 -10.10
CA SER A 281 -7.64 14.91 -9.72
C SER A 281 -8.19 13.57 -10.27
N GLY A 282 -7.78 13.20 -11.49
CA GLY A 282 -8.12 11.93 -12.15
C GLY A 282 -7.12 10.81 -11.89
N VAL A 283 -6.52 10.74 -10.69
CA VAL A 283 -5.59 9.66 -10.36
C VAL A 283 -6.25 8.29 -10.53
N THR A 284 -5.62 7.41 -11.30
CA THR A 284 -6.13 6.05 -11.56
C THR A 284 -5.23 4.99 -10.95
N ILE A 285 -5.76 3.77 -10.81
CA ILE A 285 -4.95 2.56 -10.66
C ILE A 285 -4.64 1.98 -12.05
N ARG A 286 -3.82 0.92 -12.10
CA ARG A 286 -3.27 0.39 -13.35
C ARG A 286 -4.32 -0.09 -14.38
N ASP A 287 -5.49 -0.48 -13.95
CA ASP A 287 -6.61 -0.92 -14.82
C ASP A 287 -7.46 0.24 -15.34
N GLY A 288 -7.09 1.49 -15.02
CA GLY A 288 -7.79 2.70 -15.42
C GLY A 288 -8.91 3.14 -14.47
N THR A 289 -9.18 2.41 -13.39
CA THR A 289 -10.19 2.81 -12.40
C THR A 289 -9.74 4.07 -11.67
N GLU A 290 -10.57 5.10 -11.60
CA GLU A 290 -10.34 6.28 -10.77
C GLU A 290 -10.21 5.87 -9.30
N ALA A 291 -9.22 6.43 -8.63
CA ALA A 291 -8.77 5.94 -7.34
C ALA A 291 -8.64 7.02 -6.27
N GLY A 292 -8.86 8.27 -6.62
CA GLY A 292 -8.74 9.41 -5.72
C GLY A 292 -9.62 9.32 -4.48
N GLU A 293 -10.78 8.67 -4.59
CA GLU A 293 -11.77 8.57 -3.52
C GLU A 293 -11.50 7.42 -2.53
N PHE A 294 -10.77 6.36 -2.93
CA PHE A 294 -10.82 5.12 -2.15
C PHE A 294 -9.48 4.44 -1.90
N THR A 295 -8.37 4.95 -2.44
CA THR A 295 -7.08 4.29 -2.26
C THR A 295 -6.49 4.49 -0.86
N SER A 296 -5.65 3.56 -0.46
CA SER A 296 -4.77 3.68 0.70
C SER A 296 -3.33 3.48 0.23
N PRO A 297 -2.68 4.54 -0.29
CA PRO A 297 -1.37 4.41 -0.93
C PRO A 297 -0.28 4.01 0.07
N LEU A 298 0.41 2.89 -0.15
CA LEU A 298 1.48 2.39 0.73
C LEU A 298 2.54 3.45 1.00
N LYS A 299 2.97 4.16 -0.06
CA LYS A 299 3.98 5.22 0.02
C LYS A 299 3.65 6.32 1.04
N LEU A 300 2.37 6.62 1.25
CA LEU A 300 1.96 7.66 2.18
C LEU A 300 2.41 7.35 3.61
N PHE A 301 2.21 6.12 4.04
CA PHE A 301 2.61 5.67 5.38
C PHE A 301 4.13 5.55 5.51
N GLU A 302 4.81 5.12 4.45
CA GLU A 302 6.27 5.11 4.39
C GLU A 302 6.86 6.53 4.45
N TYR A 303 6.22 7.51 3.78
CA TYR A 303 6.62 8.92 3.83
C TYR A 303 6.49 9.51 5.23
N MET A 304 5.35 9.26 5.88
CA MET A 304 5.13 9.68 7.26
C MET A 304 6.17 9.06 8.20
N ALA A 305 6.44 7.75 8.04
CA ALA A 305 7.41 7.02 8.85
C ALA A 305 8.86 7.51 8.65
N ALA A 306 9.21 7.92 7.44
CA ALA A 306 10.53 8.49 7.16
C ALA A 306 10.78 9.81 7.91
N GLY A 307 9.74 10.45 8.47
CA GLY A 307 9.87 11.70 9.22
C GLY A 307 10.45 12.82 8.37
N LYS A 308 10.11 12.84 7.09
CA LYS A 308 10.46 13.92 6.16
C LYS A 308 9.24 14.77 5.86
N PRO A 309 9.40 16.06 5.56
CA PRO A 309 8.28 16.90 5.17
C PRO A 309 7.63 16.36 3.90
N ILE A 310 6.30 16.35 3.90
CA ILE A 310 5.48 15.83 2.79
C ILE A 310 4.79 17.00 2.10
N VAL A 311 4.95 17.09 0.78
CA VAL A 311 4.13 17.94 -0.09
C VAL A 311 3.26 17.04 -0.97
N ALA A 312 1.96 17.18 -0.86
CA ALA A 312 0.99 16.33 -1.56
C ALA A 312 -0.14 17.14 -2.18
N THR A 313 -0.83 16.55 -3.14
CA THR A 313 -2.10 17.10 -3.63
C THR A 313 -3.27 16.49 -2.87
N GLY A 314 -4.31 17.30 -2.62
CA GLY A 314 -5.43 16.97 -1.77
C GLY A 314 -6.52 16.15 -2.45
N VAL A 315 -6.20 14.95 -2.95
CA VAL A 315 -7.25 14.01 -3.34
C VAL A 315 -7.92 13.40 -2.10
N PRO A 316 -9.22 13.07 -2.14
CA PRO A 316 -9.98 12.66 -0.95
C PRO A 316 -9.32 11.58 -0.10
N SER A 317 -8.82 10.52 -0.75
CA SER A 317 -8.17 9.41 -0.02
C SER A 317 -6.84 9.79 0.68
N VAL A 318 -6.16 10.82 0.21
CA VAL A 318 -4.96 11.37 0.85
C VAL A 318 -5.35 12.21 2.07
N LEU A 319 -6.43 12.99 1.95
CA LEU A 319 -6.95 13.84 3.03
C LEU A 319 -7.59 13.05 4.19
N GLU A 320 -7.86 11.74 4.02
CA GLU A 320 -8.21 10.88 5.15
C GLU A 320 -7.06 10.72 6.17
N ILE A 321 -5.82 10.92 5.71
CA ILE A 321 -4.60 10.65 6.49
C ILE A 321 -3.78 11.91 6.71
N LEU A 322 -3.56 12.70 5.65
CA LEU A 322 -2.81 13.95 5.76
C LEU A 322 -3.69 15.09 6.26
N ARG A 323 -3.16 15.84 7.22
CA ARG A 323 -3.77 17.03 7.78
C ARG A 323 -2.99 18.27 7.29
N PRO A 324 -3.59 19.08 6.37
CA PRO A 324 -2.95 20.25 5.80
C PRO A 324 -2.45 21.23 6.87
N GLY A 325 -1.19 21.64 6.79
CA GLY A 325 -0.56 22.56 7.72
C GLY A 325 -0.12 21.95 9.07
N GLU A 326 -0.56 20.72 9.40
CA GLU A 326 -0.18 20.02 10.63
C GLU A 326 0.92 18.99 10.37
N ASN A 327 0.64 17.95 9.58
CA ASN A 327 1.59 16.87 9.28
C ASN A 327 2.08 16.86 7.82
N SER A 328 1.63 17.82 7.01
CA SER A 328 1.98 17.95 5.60
C SER A 328 1.66 19.35 5.05
N VAL A 329 2.19 19.67 3.87
CA VAL A 329 1.68 20.75 3.03
C VAL A 329 0.88 20.12 1.90
N VAL A 330 -0.37 20.54 1.77
CA VAL A 330 -1.29 20.00 0.77
C VAL A 330 -1.77 21.12 -0.15
N THR A 331 -1.74 20.86 -1.44
CA THR A 331 -2.20 21.80 -2.50
C THR A 331 -3.40 21.21 -3.24
N PRO A 332 -4.18 22.04 -3.95
CA PRO A 332 -5.18 21.51 -4.86
C PRO A 332 -4.56 20.58 -5.90
N PRO A 333 -5.24 19.48 -6.30
CA PRO A 333 -4.82 18.69 -7.47
C PRO A 333 -4.80 19.58 -8.74
N ASP A 334 -3.88 19.28 -9.66
CA ASP A 334 -3.73 19.92 -10.96
C ASP A 334 -3.37 21.43 -10.92
N ASP A 335 -3.08 21.99 -9.74
CA ASP A 335 -2.57 23.35 -9.56
C ASP A 335 -1.04 23.34 -9.43
N GLU A 336 -0.36 23.47 -10.56
CA GLU A 336 1.10 23.45 -10.62
C GLU A 336 1.75 24.63 -9.87
N GLU A 337 1.18 25.81 -9.95
CA GLU A 337 1.75 27.01 -9.32
C GLU A 337 1.67 26.91 -7.80
N GLU A 338 0.55 26.42 -7.27
CA GLU A 338 0.44 26.14 -5.84
C GLU A 338 1.41 25.05 -5.40
N PHE A 339 1.58 23.99 -6.21
CA PHE A 339 2.52 22.94 -5.91
C PHE A 339 3.97 23.45 -5.87
N PHE A 340 4.36 24.31 -6.81
CA PHE A 340 5.69 24.93 -6.81
C PHE A 340 5.89 25.89 -5.65
N ARG A 341 4.87 26.67 -5.28
CA ARG A 341 4.90 27.53 -4.08
C ARG A 341 5.09 26.69 -2.81
N ALA A 342 4.36 25.60 -2.69
CA ALA A 342 4.47 24.67 -1.55
C ALA A 342 5.88 24.04 -1.46
N LEU A 343 6.46 23.61 -2.58
CA LEU A 343 7.83 23.09 -2.60
C LEU A 343 8.84 24.15 -2.14
N ARG A 344 8.78 25.37 -2.67
CA ARG A 344 9.67 26.48 -2.29
C ARG A 344 9.52 26.84 -0.82
N LEU A 345 8.28 26.90 -0.33
CA LEU A 345 7.99 27.16 1.08
C LEU A 345 8.65 26.10 1.97
N VAL A 346 8.42 24.81 1.69
CA VAL A 346 8.96 23.72 2.49
C VAL A 346 10.49 23.65 2.39
N LEU A 347 11.07 23.88 1.21
CA LEU A 347 12.53 23.90 1.04
C LEU A 347 13.19 25.09 1.74
N GLY A 348 12.51 26.24 1.81
CA GLY A 348 13.03 27.49 2.37
C GLY A 348 12.78 27.66 3.88
N ASP A 349 11.83 26.95 4.49
CA ASP A 349 11.47 27.09 5.92
C ASP A 349 11.87 25.86 6.75
N PRO A 350 13.01 25.88 7.45
CA PRO A 350 13.45 24.80 8.33
C PRO A 350 12.48 24.51 9.49
N SER A 351 11.85 25.55 10.05
CA SER A 351 10.93 25.41 11.18
C SER A 351 9.66 24.67 10.77
N LEU A 352 9.11 25.02 9.62
CA LEU A 352 7.97 24.32 9.02
C LEU A 352 8.33 22.84 8.76
N ARG A 353 9.49 22.59 8.14
CA ARG A 353 9.96 21.21 7.88
C ARG A 353 9.97 20.36 9.14
N VAL A 354 10.61 20.85 10.20
CA VAL A 354 10.72 20.11 11.48
C VAL A 354 9.32 19.84 12.05
N ARG A 355 8.47 20.84 12.10
CA ARG A 355 7.12 20.74 12.68
C ARG A 355 6.26 19.69 11.98
N ILE A 356 6.12 19.80 10.64
CA ILE A 356 5.25 18.87 9.90
C ILE A 356 5.84 17.44 9.84
N SER A 357 7.16 17.30 9.78
CA SER A 357 7.84 16.00 9.78
C SER A 357 7.65 15.26 11.10
N GLN A 358 7.80 15.97 12.24
CA GLN A 358 7.57 15.39 13.56
C GLN A 358 6.13 14.93 13.73
N ALA A 359 5.16 15.78 13.33
CA ALA A 359 3.75 15.42 13.39
C ALA A 359 3.43 14.21 12.49
N ALA A 360 3.94 14.18 11.25
CA ALA A 360 3.76 13.04 10.35
C ALA A 360 4.32 11.74 10.94
N ARG A 361 5.53 11.80 11.54
CA ARG A 361 6.17 10.63 12.15
C ARG A 361 5.41 10.12 13.37
N LEU A 362 4.88 11.02 14.20
CA LEU A 362 4.02 10.64 15.34
C LEU A 362 2.73 9.95 14.85
N ASP A 363 2.06 10.52 13.86
CA ASP A 363 0.85 9.94 13.29
C ASP A 363 1.10 8.59 12.63
N ALA A 364 2.27 8.39 12.02
CA ALA A 364 2.65 7.13 11.38
C ALA A 364 2.55 5.94 12.34
N ALA A 365 2.77 6.13 13.65
CA ALA A 365 2.68 5.05 14.63
C ALA A 365 1.32 4.33 14.64
N GLU A 366 0.27 4.97 14.12
CA GLU A 366 -1.07 4.39 14.01
C GLU A 366 -1.26 3.57 12.72
N TYR A 367 -0.29 3.58 11.80
CA TYR A 367 -0.40 2.98 10.47
C TYR A 367 0.67 1.93 10.18
N THR A 368 1.01 1.07 11.17
CA THR A 368 1.85 -0.10 10.92
C THR A 368 1.00 -1.28 10.40
N TRP A 369 1.64 -2.25 9.78
CA TRP A 369 0.95 -3.47 9.35
C TRP A 369 0.32 -4.21 10.53
N GLU A 370 0.97 -4.21 11.69
CA GLU A 370 0.45 -4.80 12.93
C GLU A 370 -0.82 -4.08 13.41
N LYS A 371 -0.87 -2.75 13.30
CA LYS A 371 -2.08 -1.97 13.62
C LYS A 371 -3.23 -2.29 12.66
N LYS A 372 -2.95 -2.46 11.36
CA LYS A 372 -3.96 -2.90 10.37
C LYS A 372 -4.51 -4.28 10.74
N VAL A 373 -3.64 -5.26 11.00
CA VAL A 373 -4.06 -6.60 11.43
C VAL A 373 -4.87 -6.53 12.72
N GLY A 374 -4.40 -5.75 13.70
CA GLY A 374 -5.10 -5.57 14.97
C GLY A 374 -6.53 -5.01 14.78
N ARG A 375 -6.69 -3.96 13.96
CA ARG A 375 -8.02 -3.40 13.65
C ARG A 375 -8.95 -4.43 13.02
N ILE A 376 -8.43 -5.26 12.09
CA ILE A 376 -9.22 -6.31 11.43
C ILE A 376 -9.63 -7.39 12.44
N VAL A 377 -8.69 -7.91 13.23
CA VAL A 377 -8.96 -9.00 14.18
C VAL A 377 -9.88 -8.53 15.31
N ASP A 378 -9.63 -7.35 15.89
CA ASP A 378 -10.48 -6.80 16.94
C ASP A 378 -11.89 -6.49 16.43
N GLY A 379 -12.01 -6.02 15.18
CA GLY A 379 -13.28 -5.67 14.56
C GLY A 379 -14.19 -6.85 14.27
N VAL A 380 -13.64 -8.05 14.08
CA VAL A 380 -14.47 -9.25 13.84
C VAL A 380 -14.98 -9.90 15.13
N GLY A 381 -14.59 -9.35 16.29
CA GLY A 381 -14.92 -9.91 17.60
C GLY A 381 -14.12 -11.19 17.89
N THR A 382 -14.02 -11.56 19.13
CA THR A 382 -13.41 -12.84 19.54
C THR A 382 -14.13 -13.97 18.81
N VAL A 383 -13.44 -14.59 17.87
CA VAL A 383 -13.85 -15.90 17.33
C VAL A 383 -13.79 -16.85 18.51
N GLY A 384 -14.94 -17.26 19.02
CA GLY A 384 -15.25 -17.87 20.29
C GLY A 384 -14.12 -18.60 21.00
N THR A 385 -13.88 -18.18 22.23
CA THR A 385 -13.34 -19.06 23.28
C THR A 385 -14.34 -20.16 23.57
#